data_f8afbb7570a00313ad42eaaf70772ea4
#
_entry.id   f8afbb7570a00313ad42eaaf70772ea4
#
_cell.length_a   1.000
_cell.length_b   1.000
_cell.length_c   1.000
_cell.angle_alpha   90.00
_cell.angle_beta   90.00
_cell.angle_gamma   90.00
#
_symmetry.space_group_name_H-M   'P 1'
#
loop_
_entity.id
_entity.type
_entity.pdbx_description
1 polymer ?
#
loop_
_entity_poly.entity_id
_entity_poly.type
_entity_poly.pdbx_seq_one_letter_code
_entity_poly.pdbx_strand_id
1 'polypeptide(L)'
;MRAVVMEEFGGPEVLRTRQVEDPVPGPGQVLVSVAYASITFVETQVRSGRGPFGRPALPRTPGNGVGGRVIAVGPDVDPALTGTVVVTTTGGVGGYAELAVARAQDAVPVPAGLELKDAVALLADGRTALLLHRQAGIEPAERVLVEAAGGGVGSLLVQLAASAGAQVIGAAGGAGKAELVTSLGAASYVDYSRSGWLDRVREVTGGAGPDLVYDGVGGRIGTEAVGALRDGGRVSVYGMASGADAELDEGELRARSISVIGLNAAPSPAEARALVADALNLAADGKLRPIIGQTFPLEAAAAAHLAIESRTTTGKTLLIVRG
;
A
#
# COMPACT_ATOMS: atom_id res chain seq x y z
N MET A 1 25.94 -10.34 -5.25
CA MET A 1 25.00 -9.29 -5.67
C MET A 1 25.02 -8.10 -4.72
N ARG A 2 24.56 -6.92 -5.16
CA ARG A 2 24.30 -5.80 -4.25
C ARG A 2 22.96 -5.99 -3.56
N ALA A 3 22.93 -5.71 -2.25
CA ALA A 3 21.71 -5.69 -1.46
C ALA A 3 21.81 -4.60 -0.38
N VAL A 4 20.66 -4.12 0.07
CA VAL A 4 20.58 -3.27 1.26
C VAL A 4 20.44 -4.16 2.49
N VAL A 5 21.36 -4.01 3.43
CA VAL A 5 21.41 -4.81 4.66
C VAL A 5 21.19 -3.91 5.87
N MET A 6 20.40 -4.36 6.82
CA MET A 6 20.31 -3.79 8.15
C MET A 6 20.87 -4.78 9.17
N GLU A 7 21.79 -4.28 10.01
CA GLU A 7 22.47 -5.04 11.07
C GLU A 7 21.90 -4.72 12.46
N GLU A 8 21.16 -3.62 12.56
CA GLU A 8 20.51 -3.11 13.75
C GLU A 8 19.17 -2.44 13.42
N PHE A 9 18.31 -2.27 14.41
CA PHE A 9 17.10 -1.45 14.29
C PHE A 9 17.44 0.01 14.59
N GLY A 10 16.82 0.93 13.85
CA GLY A 10 17.14 2.35 14.06
C GLY A 10 16.48 3.27 13.05
N GLY A 11 17.09 4.43 12.82
CA GLY A 11 16.72 5.39 11.79
C GLY A 11 17.08 4.89 10.38
N PRO A 12 16.76 5.68 9.33
CA PRO A 12 17.03 5.29 7.95
C PRO A 12 18.50 4.92 7.67
N GLU A 13 19.44 5.47 8.39
CA GLU A 13 20.90 5.28 8.29
C GLU A 13 21.36 3.83 8.52
N VAL A 14 20.52 2.98 9.12
CA VAL A 14 20.84 1.55 9.32
C VAL A 14 20.73 0.74 8.02
N LEU A 15 20.12 1.31 6.98
CA LEU A 15 20.00 0.71 5.65
C LEU A 15 21.28 0.96 4.86
N ARG A 16 22.13 -0.05 4.75
CA ARG A 16 23.46 0.06 4.11
C ARG A 16 23.61 -0.90 2.95
N THR A 17 24.06 -0.41 1.80
CA THR A 17 24.34 -1.27 0.65
C THR A 17 25.59 -2.12 0.93
N ARG A 18 25.50 -3.41 0.64
CA ARG A 18 26.55 -4.41 0.80
C ARG A 18 26.64 -5.32 -0.42
N GLN A 19 27.81 -5.92 -0.64
CA GLN A 19 27.93 -7.11 -1.47
C GLN A 19 27.61 -8.33 -0.61
N VAL A 20 26.68 -9.16 -1.09
CA VAL A 20 26.25 -10.41 -0.45
C VAL A 20 26.31 -11.54 -1.46
N GLU A 21 26.29 -12.79 -0.99
CA GLU A 21 26.17 -13.95 -1.85
C GLU A 21 24.86 -13.94 -2.64
N ASP A 22 24.90 -14.48 -3.85
CA ASP A 22 23.69 -14.64 -4.66
C ASP A 22 22.81 -15.75 -4.05
N PRO A 23 21.51 -15.50 -3.86
CA PRO A 23 20.63 -16.52 -3.32
C PRO A 23 20.30 -17.60 -4.36
N VAL A 24 20.10 -18.82 -3.90
CA VAL A 24 19.70 -19.97 -4.73
C VAL A 24 18.26 -20.36 -4.41
N PRO A 25 17.38 -20.51 -5.42
CA PRO A 25 16.00 -20.90 -5.18
C PRO A 25 15.92 -22.38 -4.74
N GLY A 26 15.27 -22.63 -3.62
CA GLY A 26 14.96 -23.97 -3.12
C GLY A 26 13.67 -24.54 -3.75
N PRO A 27 13.18 -25.71 -3.26
CA PRO A 27 11.95 -26.33 -3.74
C PRO A 27 10.75 -25.39 -3.69
N GLY A 28 9.98 -25.32 -4.77
CA GLY A 28 8.80 -24.45 -4.90
C GLY A 28 9.12 -22.95 -5.05
N GLN A 29 10.38 -22.56 -5.26
CA GLN A 29 10.82 -21.16 -5.34
C GLN A 29 11.33 -20.79 -6.73
N VAL A 30 11.27 -19.51 -7.01
CA VAL A 30 11.84 -18.85 -8.18
C VAL A 30 12.91 -17.84 -7.76
N LEU A 31 13.90 -17.61 -8.61
CA LEU A 31 14.88 -16.53 -8.49
C LEU A 31 14.50 -15.43 -9.46
N VAL A 32 14.28 -14.23 -8.95
CA VAL A 32 13.91 -13.06 -9.73
C VAL A 32 15.09 -12.09 -9.83
N SER A 33 15.47 -11.72 -11.06
CA SER A 33 16.32 -10.57 -11.32
C SER A 33 15.46 -9.31 -11.14
N VAL A 34 15.68 -8.59 -10.04
CA VAL A 34 14.83 -7.49 -9.62
C VAL A 34 15.11 -6.23 -10.42
N ALA A 35 14.09 -5.67 -11.06
CA ALA A 35 14.15 -4.35 -11.67
C ALA A 35 13.68 -3.26 -10.71
N TYR A 36 12.57 -3.52 -10.00
CA TYR A 36 11.99 -2.59 -9.02
C TYR A 36 11.64 -3.32 -7.73
N ALA A 37 11.86 -2.63 -6.61
CA ALA A 37 11.33 -3.05 -5.31
C ALA A 37 10.39 -1.97 -4.75
N SER A 38 9.25 -2.39 -4.20
CA SER A 38 8.30 -1.47 -3.59
C SER A 38 8.66 -1.20 -2.12
N ILE A 39 8.38 0.01 -1.65
CA ILE A 39 8.47 0.34 -0.23
C ILE A 39 7.05 0.58 0.29
N THR A 40 6.71 -0.06 1.41
CA THR A 40 5.49 0.20 2.16
C THR A 40 5.82 0.94 3.47
N PHE A 41 4.83 1.61 4.06
CA PHE A 41 5.02 2.26 5.36
C PHE A 41 5.41 1.26 6.46
N VAL A 42 4.88 0.03 6.40
CA VAL A 42 5.22 -1.05 7.34
C VAL A 42 6.71 -1.37 7.34
N GLU A 43 7.40 -1.28 6.21
CA GLU A 43 8.84 -1.54 6.12
C GLU A 43 9.66 -0.49 6.88
N THR A 44 9.19 0.76 6.95
CA THR A 44 9.82 1.79 7.80
C THR A 44 9.66 1.46 9.29
N GLN A 45 8.49 0.94 9.67
CA GLN A 45 8.23 0.50 11.05
C GLN A 45 9.05 -0.74 11.42
N VAL A 46 9.14 -1.74 10.54
CA VAL A 46 9.98 -2.94 10.74
C VAL A 46 11.43 -2.54 10.91
N ARG A 47 11.95 -1.64 10.05
CA ARG A 47 13.31 -1.12 10.17
C ARG A 47 13.57 -0.44 11.51
N SER A 48 12.61 0.33 12.02
CA SER A 48 12.74 0.99 13.33
C SER A 48 12.54 0.06 14.53
N GLY A 49 12.21 -1.22 14.30
CA GLY A 49 11.92 -2.20 15.35
C GLY A 49 10.53 -2.07 15.98
N ARG A 50 9.63 -1.32 15.35
CA ARG A 50 8.24 -1.07 15.79
C ARG A 50 7.19 -1.65 14.83
N GLY A 51 7.59 -2.57 13.96
CA GLY A 51 6.68 -3.20 13.01
C GLY A 51 5.58 -4.04 13.70
N PRO A 52 4.43 -4.21 13.04
CA PRO A 52 3.26 -4.90 13.63
C PRO A 52 3.47 -6.41 13.83
N PHE A 53 4.52 -6.98 13.23
CA PHE A 53 4.84 -8.41 13.29
C PHE A 53 5.97 -8.76 14.26
N GLY A 54 6.30 -7.85 15.18
CA GLY A 54 7.42 -7.99 16.10
C GLY A 54 8.77 -7.66 15.45
N ARG A 55 9.87 -7.96 16.17
CA ARG A 55 11.23 -7.71 15.70
C ARG A 55 11.78 -8.94 15.00
N PRO A 56 12.05 -8.85 13.68
CA PRO A 56 12.67 -9.96 12.96
C PRO A 56 14.15 -10.13 13.35
N ALA A 57 14.73 -11.31 13.00
CA ALA A 57 16.15 -11.57 13.18
C ALA A 57 17.02 -10.63 12.30
N LEU A 58 18.19 -10.30 12.80
CA LEU A 58 19.24 -9.51 12.15
C LEU A 58 20.54 -10.34 12.06
N PRO A 59 21.44 -10.10 11.08
CA PRO A 59 21.28 -9.14 9.99
C PRO A 59 20.25 -9.58 8.96
N ARG A 60 19.67 -8.62 8.19
CA ARG A 60 18.71 -8.96 7.12
C ARG A 60 18.72 -7.96 5.99
N THR A 61 18.34 -8.41 4.81
CA THR A 61 17.96 -7.56 3.69
C THR A 61 16.43 -7.34 3.77
N PRO A 62 15.94 -6.09 3.96
CA PRO A 62 14.51 -5.83 3.98
C PRO A 62 13.86 -5.92 2.59
N GLY A 63 12.56 -5.60 2.54
CA GLY A 63 11.78 -5.54 1.31
C GLY A 63 10.89 -6.77 1.10
N ASN A 64 9.61 -6.52 0.78
CA ASN A 64 8.64 -7.58 0.57
C ASN A 64 8.13 -7.68 -0.87
N GLY A 65 8.01 -6.56 -1.57
CA GLY A 65 7.45 -6.52 -2.91
C GLY A 65 8.49 -6.24 -3.97
N VAL A 66 8.59 -7.11 -4.97
CA VAL A 66 9.53 -6.93 -6.09
C VAL A 66 8.85 -7.20 -7.43
N GLY A 67 9.42 -6.62 -8.48
CA GLY A 67 9.10 -6.99 -9.85
C GLY A 67 10.37 -7.13 -10.68
N GLY A 68 10.35 -8.10 -11.58
CA GLY A 68 11.49 -8.42 -12.41
C GLY A 68 11.26 -9.66 -13.25
N ARG A 69 12.37 -10.19 -13.79
CA ARG A 69 12.35 -11.40 -14.62
C ARG A 69 12.77 -12.61 -13.82
N VAL A 70 12.03 -13.69 -13.91
CA VAL A 70 12.44 -15.00 -13.39
C VAL A 70 13.64 -15.49 -14.18
N ILE A 71 14.78 -15.71 -13.52
CA ILE A 71 16.03 -16.15 -14.15
C ILE A 71 16.41 -17.60 -13.82
N ALA A 72 15.83 -18.16 -12.75
CA ALA A 72 15.99 -19.55 -12.39
C ALA A 72 14.77 -20.02 -11.58
N VAL A 73 14.53 -21.32 -11.60
CA VAL A 73 13.50 -22.00 -10.80
C VAL A 73 14.15 -23.09 -9.97
N GLY A 74 13.63 -23.28 -8.75
CA GLY A 74 14.04 -24.40 -7.89
C GLY A 74 13.33 -25.70 -8.26
N PRO A 75 13.66 -26.80 -7.55
CA PRO A 75 12.93 -28.06 -7.68
C PRO A 75 11.40 -27.86 -7.50
N ASP A 76 10.61 -28.69 -8.14
CA ASP A 76 9.13 -28.71 -8.08
C ASP A 76 8.44 -27.45 -8.66
N VAL A 77 9.16 -26.65 -9.44
CA VAL A 77 8.60 -25.47 -10.15
C VAL A 77 8.65 -25.71 -11.66
N ASP A 78 7.58 -25.30 -12.36
CA ASP A 78 7.51 -25.37 -13.81
C ASP A 78 8.64 -24.56 -14.45
N PRO A 79 9.55 -25.18 -15.23
CA PRO A 79 10.63 -24.49 -15.92
C PRO A 79 10.16 -23.40 -16.88
N ALA A 80 8.92 -23.46 -17.38
CA ALA A 80 8.33 -22.46 -18.27
C ALA A 80 8.19 -21.08 -17.60
N LEU A 81 8.27 -20.99 -16.29
CA LEU A 81 8.32 -19.69 -15.58
C LEU A 81 9.61 -18.93 -15.84
N THR A 82 10.70 -19.62 -16.23
CA THR A 82 11.96 -18.94 -16.54
C THR A 82 11.78 -18.01 -17.73
N GLY A 83 12.24 -16.77 -17.60
CA GLY A 83 12.09 -15.72 -18.60
C GLY A 83 10.81 -14.89 -18.45
N THR A 84 9.82 -15.31 -17.64
CA THR A 84 8.61 -14.52 -17.42
C THR A 84 8.89 -13.26 -16.60
N VAL A 85 8.18 -12.17 -16.91
CA VAL A 85 8.18 -10.94 -16.10
C VAL A 85 7.07 -11.03 -15.08
N VAL A 86 7.42 -10.90 -13.80
CA VAL A 86 6.48 -11.09 -12.69
C VAL A 86 6.58 -9.98 -11.66
N VAL A 87 5.51 -9.81 -10.88
CA VAL A 87 5.55 -9.20 -9.55
C VAL A 87 5.31 -10.27 -8.51
N THR A 88 5.98 -10.15 -7.37
CA THR A 88 5.88 -11.16 -6.30
C THR A 88 6.22 -10.59 -4.93
N THR A 89 5.78 -11.29 -3.88
CA THR A 89 6.21 -11.03 -2.51
C THR A 89 7.35 -11.98 -2.12
N THR A 90 8.26 -11.49 -1.30
CA THR A 90 9.44 -12.25 -0.83
C THR A 90 9.32 -12.73 0.61
N GLY A 91 8.13 -12.59 1.22
CA GLY A 91 7.91 -12.94 2.63
C GLY A 91 8.50 -11.91 3.62
N GLY A 92 8.73 -10.67 3.17
CA GLY A 92 9.23 -9.57 4.00
C GLY A 92 10.75 -9.50 4.12
N VAL A 93 11.49 -10.31 3.35
CA VAL A 93 12.96 -10.36 3.38
C VAL A 93 13.53 -10.53 1.97
N GLY A 94 14.65 -9.85 1.67
CA GLY A 94 15.40 -10.04 0.42
C GLY A 94 14.92 -9.20 -0.76
N GLY A 95 13.91 -8.34 -0.60
CA GLY A 95 13.39 -7.54 -1.72
C GLY A 95 14.29 -6.36 -2.13
N TYR A 96 15.06 -5.80 -1.21
CA TYR A 96 15.98 -4.69 -1.52
C TYR A 96 17.33 -5.22 -2.00
N ALA A 97 17.32 -5.97 -3.09
CA ALA A 97 18.49 -6.63 -3.64
C ALA A 97 18.36 -6.81 -5.16
N GLU A 98 19.48 -7.04 -5.84
CA GLU A 98 19.51 -7.30 -7.30
C GLU A 98 18.86 -8.64 -7.67
N LEU A 99 18.87 -9.60 -6.75
CA LEU A 99 18.24 -10.91 -6.90
C LEU A 99 17.39 -11.20 -5.68
N ALA A 100 16.19 -11.72 -5.88
CA ALA A 100 15.28 -12.09 -4.81
C ALA A 100 14.70 -13.49 -5.03
N VAL A 101 14.66 -14.29 -3.97
CA VAL A 101 13.95 -15.57 -3.95
C VAL A 101 12.51 -15.35 -3.51
N ALA A 102 11.57 -15.96 -4.20
CA ALA A 102 10.15 -15.91 -3.87
C ALA A 102 9.50 -17.29 -4.10
N ARG A 103 8.36 -17.54 -3.46
CA ARG A 103 7.57 -18.74 -3.76
C ARG A 103 6.97 -18.61 -5.17
N ALA A 104 7.09 -19.65 -5.98
CA ALA A 104 6.55 -19.66 -7.34
C ALA A 104 5.04 -19.39 -7.38
N GLN A 105 4.31 -19.88 -6.39
CA GLN A 105 2.86 -19.66 -6.27
C GLN A 105 2.46 -18.20 -6.01
N ASP A 106 3.37 -17.37 -5.49
CA ASP A 106 3.13 -15.94 -5.22
C ASP A 106 3.50 -15.05 -6.42
N ALA A 107 4.18 -15.61 -7.41
CA ALA A 107 4.56 -14.90 -8.62
C ALA A 107 3.35 -14.69 -9.53
N VAL A 108 3.05 -13.43 -9.82
CA VAL A 108 1.96 -13.03 -10.72
C VAL A 108 2.57 -12.45 -12.00
N PRO A 109 2.31 -13.05 -13.18
CA PRO A 109 2.77 -12.51 -14.44
C PRO A 109 2.24 -11.09 -14.68
N VAL A 110 3.08 -10.22 -15.21
CA VAL A 110 2.68 -8.86 -15.58
C VAL A 110 1.93 -8.91 -16.91
N PRO A 111 0.69 -8.40 -16.99
CA PRO A 111 -0.07 -8.36 -18.24
C PRO A 111 0.65 -7.59 -19.34
N ALA A 112 0.45 -8.01 -20.59
CA ALA A 112 0.98 -7.29 -21.75
C ALA A 112 0.44 -5.85 -21.78
N GLY A 113 1.34 -4.90 -22.06
CA GLY A 113 0.99 -3.48 -22.13
C GLY A 113 1.05 -2.74 -20.79
N LEU A 114 1.17 -3.44 -19.66
CA LEU A 114 1.38 -2.81 -18.36
C LEU A 114 2.87 -2.66 -18.07
N GLU A 115 3.30 -1.45 -17.74
CA GLU A 115 4.68 -1.18 -17.33
C GLU A 115 5.02 -1.90 -16.02
N LEU A 116 6.21 -2.51 -15.95
CA LEU A 116 6.62 -3.27 -14.75
C LEU A 116 6.61 -2.41 -13.47
N LYS A 117 7.02 -1.14 -13.57
CA LYS A 117 6.99 -0.22 -12.40
C LYS A 117 5.57 -0.03 -11.85
N ASP A 118 4.57 0.04 -12.74
CA ASP A 118 3.16 0.20 -12.37
C ASP A 118 2.64 -1.09 -11.73
N ALA A 119 3.02 -2.24 -12.27
CA ALA A 119 2.69 -3.54 -11.68
C ALA A 119 3.28 -3.69 -10.26
N VAL A 120 4.54 -3.26 -10.04
CA VAL A 120 5.18 -3.28 -8.71
C VAL A 120 4.49 -2.32 -7.74
N ALA A 121 4.05 -1.16 -8.21
CA ALA A 121 3.30 -0.20 -7.39
C ALA A 121 1.96 -0.78 -6.92
N LEU A 122 1.32 -1.61 -7.74
CA LEU A 122 0.02 -2.25 -7.44
C LEU A 122 0.13 -3.52 -6.59
N LEU A 123 1.30 -4.16 -6.50
CA LEU A 123 1.46 -5.45 -5.84
C LEU A 123 0.88 -5.49 -4.41
N ALA A 124 1.26 -4.55 -3.56
CA ALA A 124 0.74 -4.44 -2.20
C ALA A 124 -0.46 -3.50 -2.12
N ASP A 125 -0.34 -2.31 -2.72
CA ASP A 125 -1.33 -1.25 -2.58
C ASP A 125 -2.60 -1.56 -3.38
N GLY A 126 -2.48 -2.11 -4.58
CA GLY A 126 -3.61 -2.56 -5.41
C GLY A 126 -4.38 -3.71 -4.78
N ARG A 127 -3.65 -4.72 -4.27
CA ARG A 127 -4.24 -5.82 -3.50
C ARG A 127 -5.05 -5.29 -2.31
N THR A 128 -4.45 -4.41 -1.52
CA THR A 128 -5.09 -3.83 -0.34
C THR A 128 -6.31 -3.01 -0.73
N ALA A 129 -6.19 -2.12 -1.70
CA ALA A 129 -7.29 -1.28 -2.14
C ALA A 129 -8.49 -2.10 -2.66
N LEU A 130 -8.24 -3.15 -3.46
CA LEU A 130 -9.31 -4.02 -3.96
C LEU A 130 -9.99 -4.83 -2.85
N LEU A 131 -9.21 -5.35 -1.89
CA LEU A 131 -9.77 -6.05 -0.73
C LEU A 131 -10.71 -5.14 0.05
N LEU A 132 -10.24 -3.95 0.41
CA LEU A 132 -11.03 -2.98 1.16
C LEU A 132 -12.27 -2.50 0.39
N HIS A 133 -12.12 -2.25 -0.91
CA HIS A 133 -13.24 -1.84 -1.76
C HIS A 133 -14.33 -2.92 -1.83
N ARG A 134 -13.95 -4.19 -2.00
CA ARG A 134 -14.89 -5.32 -2.01
C ARG A 134 -15.61 -5.50 -0.67
N GLN A 135 -14.87 -5.38 0.43
CA GLN A 135 -15.46 -5.47 1.78
C GLN A 135 -16.41 -4.32 2.10
N ALA A 136 -16.11 -3.14 1.58
CA ALA A 136 -16.91 -1.96 1.83
C ALA A 136 -18.29 -2.00 1.18
N GLY A 137 -18.45 -2.66 0.03
CA GLY A 137 -19.74 -2.77 -0.67
C GLY A 137 -20.34 -1.40 -0.95
N ILE A 138 -19.59 -0.53 -1.63
CA ILE A 138 -20.01 0.85 -1.90
C ILE A 138 -21.22 0.87 -2.82
N GLU A 139 -22.25 1.59 -2.41
CA GLU A 139 -23.44 1.87 -3.21
C GLU A 139 -23.31 3.21 -3.95
N PRO A 140 -23.93 3.38 -5.13
CA PRO A 140 -23.93 4.65 -5.86
C PRO A 140 -24.48 5.80 -5.00
N ALA A 141 -23.88 6.98 -5.15
CA ALA A 141 -24.18 8.21 -4.41
C ALA A 141 -23.84 8.21 -2.91
N GLU A 142 -23.25 7.15 -2.35
CA GLU A 142 -22.69 7.19 -1.00
C GLU A 142 -21.58 8.24 -0.88
N ARG A 143 -21.48 8.88 0.26
CA ARG A 143 -20.41 9.82 0.60
C ARG A 143 -19.27 9.07 1.25
N VAL A 144 -18.14 8.99 0.57
CA VAL A 144 -16.99 8.20 1.00
C VAL A 144 -15.82 9.12 1.33
N LEU A 145 -15.44 9.16 2.61
CA LEU A 145 -14.23 9.85 3.04
C LEU A 145 -13.04 8.90 2.92
N VAL A 146 -12.04 9.28 2.13
CA VAL A 146 -10.79 8.51 1.98
C VAL A 146 -9.66 9.30 2.63
N GLU A 147 -9.14 8.82 3.74
CA GLU A 147 -7.94 9.37 4.37
C GLU A 147 -6.66 8.93 3.64
N ALA A 148 -5.59 9.68 3.86
CA ALA A 148 -4.33 9.50 3.14
C ALA A 148 -4.53 9.39 1.62
N ALA A 149 -5.51 10.12 1.07
CA ALA A 149 -5.96 10.05 -0.33
C ALA A 149 -4.86 10.30 -1.36
N GLY A 150 -3.78 10.98 -0.98
CA GLY A 150 -2.59 11.17 -1.82
C GLY A 150 -1.52 10.08 -1.68
N GLY A 151 -1.75 9.04 -0.87
CA GLY A 151 -0.84 7.91 -0.67
C GLY A 151 -1.08 6.75 -1.64
N GLY A 152 -0.28 5.69 -1.53
CA GLY A 152 -0.36 4.54 -2.43
C GLY A 152 -1.75 3.88 -2.45
N VAL A 153 -2.21 3.38 -1.31
CA VAL A 153 -3.55 2.75 -1.17
C VAL A 153 -4.66 3.77 -1.33
N GLY A 154 -4.56 4.93 -0.66
CA GLY A 154 -5.62 5.96 -0.67
C GLY A 154 -5.94 6.48 -2.08
N SER A 155 -4.93 6.68 -2.93
CA SER A 155 -5.12 7.13 -4.31
C SER A 155 -5.87 6.11 -5.19
N LEU A 156 -5.72 4.82 -4.88
CA LEU A 156 -6.45 3.74 -5.55
C LEU A 156 -7.88 3.63 -5.02
N LEU A 157 -8.09 3.80 -3.70
CA LEU A 157 -9.42 3.82 -3.09
C LEU A 157 -10.28 4.97 -3.60
N VAL A 158 -9.69 6.16 -3.83
CA VAL A 158 -10.38 7.30 -4.47
C VAL A 158 -10.91 6.89 -5.84
N GLN A 159 -10.09 6.28 -6.68
CA GLN A 159 -10.48 5.85 -8.02
C GLN A 159 -11.57 4.76 -7.99
N LEU A 160 -11.40 3.74 -7.14
CA LEU A 160 -12.35 2.64 -7.02
C LEU A 160 -13.71 3.12 -6.50
N ALA A 161 -13.72 3.98 -5.47
CA ALA A 161 -14.96 4.54 -4.93
C ALA A 161 -15.67 5.45 -5.95
N ALA A 162 -14.92 6.30 -6.66
CA ALA A 162 -15.48 7.15 -7.72
C ALA A 162 -16.06 6.31 -8.86
N SER A 163 -15.38 5.23 -9.26
CA SER A 163 -15.86 4.31 -10.31
C SER A 163 -17.12 3.55 -9.89
N ALA A 164 -17.34 3.35 -8.58
CA ALA A 164 -18.58 2.79 -8.03
C ALA A 164 -19.73 3.81 -7.95
N GLY A 165 -19.51 5.06 -8.36
CA GLY A 165 -20.52 6.12 -8.33
C GLY A 165 -20.65 6.84 -7.00
N ALA A 166 -19.68 6.70 -6.09
CA ALA A 166 -19.68 7.40 -4.82
C ALA A 166 -19.32 8.88 -4.97
N GLN A 167 -19.78 9.71 -4.03
CA GLN A 167 -19.31 11.08 -3.83
C GLN A 167 -18.07 11.05 -2.94
N VAL A 168 -16.89 11.00 -3.56
CA VAL A 168 -15.64 10.83 -2.83
C VAL A 168 -15.13 12.15 -2.26
N ILE A 169 -14.82 12.15 -0.96
CA ILE A 169 -14.13 13.22 -0.25
C ILE A 169 -12.71 12.70 0.02
N GLY A 170 -11.74 13.22 -0.70
CA GLY A 170 -10.35 12.84 -0.47
C GLY A 170 -9.73 13.71 0.61
N ALA A 171 -9.19 13.10 1.67
CA ALA A 171 -8.51 13.81 2.75
C ALA A 171 -7.02 13.47 2.79
N ALA A 172 -6.16 14.48 2.84
CA ALA A 172 -4.71 14.31 2.97
C ALA A 172 -4.08 15.50 3.70
N GLY A 173 -2.84 15.34 4.18
CA GLY A 173 -2.10 16.46 4.75
C GLY A 173 -1.46 17.32 3.68
N GLY A 174 -1.72 18.64 3.73
CA GLY A 174 -1.14 19.66 2.86
C GLY A 174 -1.90 19.91 1.56
N ALA A 175 -2.11 21.17 1.26
CA ALA A 175 -2.87 21.63 0.08
C ALA A 175 -2.27 21.16 -1.26
N GLY A 176 -0.98 20.88 -1.32
CA GLY A 176 -0.29 20.44 -2.55
C GLY A 176 -0.77 19.08 -3.12
N LYS A 177 -1.59 18.35 -2.38
CA LYS A 177 -2.16 17.06 -2.85
C LYS A 177 -3.55 17.21 -3.47
N ALA A 178 -4.16 18.39 -3.39
CA ALA A 178 -5.54 18.61 -3.82
C ALA A 178 -5.74 18.31 -5.31
N GLU A 179 -4.90 18.84 -6.18
CA GLU A 179 -4.99 18.62 -7.62
C GLU A 179 -4.88 17.15 -7.99
N LEU A 180 -3.91 16.43 -7.39
CA LEU A 180 -3.78 14.99 -7.60
C LEU A 180 -5.06 14.28 -7.19
N VAL A 181 -5.54 14.49 -5.96
CA VAL A 181 -6.68 13.75 -5.39
C VAL A 181 -7.96 14.01 -6.20
N THR A 182 -8.21 15.25 -6.62
CA THR A 182 -9.37 15.57 -7.46
C THR A 182 -9.24 14.99 -8.86
N SER A 183 -8.03 14.96 -9.45
CA SER A 183 -7.81 14.32 -10.76
C SER A 183 -8.06 12.79 -10.75
N LEU A 184 -8.06 12.17 -9.57
CA LEU A 184 -8.36 10.74 -9.39
C LEU A 184 -9.85 10.45 -9.20
N GLY A 185 -10.70 11.48 -9.22
CA GLY A 185 -12.15 11.34 -9.14
C GLY A 185 -12.77 11.77 -7.80
N ALA A 186 -12.00 12.35 -6.88
CA ALA A 186 -12.58 12.94 -5.68
C ALA A 186 -13.40 14.20 -6.03
N ALA A 187 -14.66 14.24 -5.58
CA ALA A 187 -15.54 15.40 -5.75
C ALA A 187 -15.11 16.59 -4.88
N SER A 188 -14.42 16.31 -3.77
CA SER A 188 -13.93 17.34 -2.84
C SER A 188 -12.59 16.90 -2.24
N TYR A 189 -11.78 17.89 -1.87
CA TYR A 189 -10.54 17.71 -1.13
C TYR A 189 -10.61 18.41 0.23
N VAL A 190 -10.09 17.72 1.26
CA VAL A 190 -9.98 18.25 2.62
C VAL A 190 -8.55 18.08 3.14
N ASP A 191 -7.96 19.15 3.65
CA ASP A 191 -6.65 19.12 4.28
C ASP A 191 -6.80 18.87 5.79
N TYR A 192 -6.61 17.64 6.22
CA TYR A 192 -6.74 17.26 7.63
C TYR A 192 -5.58 17.77 8.53
N SER A 193 -4.55 18.38 7.95
CA SER A 193 -3.51 19.06 8.74
C SER A 193 -3.97 20.42 9.29
N ARG A 194 -5.09 20.93 8.81
CA ARG A 194 -5.68 22.19 9.25
C ARG A 194 -6.70 21.98 10.37
N SER A 195 -6.75 22.92 11.31
CA SER A 195 -7.84 22.96 12.29
C SER A 195 -9.19 23.17 11.58
N GLY A 196 -10.26 22.55 12.11
CA GLY A 196 -11.60 22.66 11.52
C GLY A 196 -11.81 21.83 10.24
N TRP A 197 -10.92 20.90 9.93
CA TRP A 197 -11.07 20.04 8.74
C TRP A 197 -12.37 19.22 8.75
N LEU A 198 -12.87 18.82 9.92
CA LEU A 198 -14.16 18.13 10.08
C LEU A 198 -15.35 19.02 9.72
N ASP A 199 -15.28 20.31 9.99
CA ASP A 199 -16.36 21.24 9.60
C ASP A 199 -16.47 21.30 8.09
N ARG A 200 -15.34 21.21 7.39
CA ARG A 200 -15.32 21.08 5.93
C ARG A 200 -15.93 19.76 5.47
N VAL A 201 -15.63 18.63 6.14
CA VAL A 201 -16.29 17.34 5.85
C VAL A 201 -17.79 17.44 6.06
N ARG A 202 -18.25 18.05 7.15
CA ARG A 202 -19.69 18.27 7.41
C ARG A 202 -20.33 19.15 6.33
N GLU A 203 -19.67 20.23 5.94
CA GLU A 203 -20.17 21.13 4.90
C GLU A 203 -20.37 20.38 3.57
N VAL A 204 -19.36 19.65 3.07
CA VAL A 204 -19.46 18.92 1.79
C VAL A 204 -20.42 17.74 1.83
N THR A 205 -20.78 17.26 3.03
CA THR A 205 -21.77 16.20 3.21
C THR A 205 -23.17 16.74 3.56
N GLY A 206 -23.37 18.08 3.50
CA GLY A 206 -24.65 18.70 3.86
C GLY A 206 -25.06 18.51 5.32
N GLY A 207 -24.09 18.33 6.22
CA GLY A 207 -24.31 18.12 7.66
C GLY A 207 -24.55 16.66 8.07
N ALA A 208 -24.79 15.76 7.12
CA ALA A 208 -25.16 14.37 7.44
C ALA A 208 -23.96 13.47 7.79
N GLY A 209 -22.74 13.86 7.41
CA GLY A 209 -21.53 13.07 7.56
C GLY A 209 -21.33 12.02 6.44
N PRO A 210 -20.14 11.39 6.39
CA PRO A 210 -19.85 10.30 5.44
C PRO A 210 -20.65 9.03 5.74
N ASP A 211 -20.92 8.25 4.71
CA ASP A 211 -21.50 6.90 4.80
C ASP A 211 -20.43 5.86 5.10
N LEU A 212 -19.22 6.10 4.56
CA LEU A 212 -18.04 5.27 4.74
C LEU A 212 -16.81 6.16 4.99
N VAL A 213 -15.97 5.75 5.94
CA VAL A 213 -14.61 6.28 6.14
C VAL A 213 -13.60 5.17 5.85
N TYR A 214 -12.66 5.43 4.96
CA TYR A 214 -11.44 4.64 4.83
C TYR A 214 -10.34 5.27 5.70
N ASP A 215 -10.09 4.69 6.87
CA ASP A 215 -9.07 5.16 7.81
C ASP A 215 -7.70 4.53 7.49
N GLY A 216 -6.82 5.32 6.90
CA GLY A 216 -5.42 4.97 6.65
C GLY A 216 -4.43 5.69 7.55
N VAL A 217 -4.91 6.58 8.41
CA VAL A 217 -4.07 7.46 9.24
C VAL A 217 -4.05 7.03 10.70
N GLY A 218 -5.19 6.67 11.26
CA GLY A 218 -5.33 6.36 12.68
C GLY A 218 -5.10 7.57 13.59
N GLY A 219 -4.87 7.31 14.88
CA GLY A 219 -4.68 8.33 15.91
C GLY A 219 -5.81 9.35 15.91
N ARG A 220 -5.49 10.60 16.25
CA ARG A 220 -6.48 11.69 16.33
C ARG A 220 -7.29 11.88 15.03
N ILE A 221 -6.66 11.78 13.86
CA ILE A 221 -7.35 11.99 12.57
C ILE A 221 -8.37 10.90 12.33
N GLY A 222 -8.00 9.62 12.47
CA GLY A 222 -8.93 8.50 12.34
C GLY A 222 -10.06 8.57 13.35
N THR A 223 -9.77 8.88 14.64
CA THR A 223 -10.79 9.05 15.69
C THR A 223 -11.78 10.17 15.32
N GLU A 224 -11.27 11.33 14.89
CA GLU A 224 -12.10 12.45 14.46
C GLU A 224 -12.97 12.11 13.23
N ALA A 225 -12.42 11.40 12.25
CA ALA A 225 -13.14 10.98 11.05
C ALA A 225 -14.30 10.00 11.37
N VAL A 226 -14.04 9.05 12.26
CA VAL A 226 -15.09 8.12 12.73
C VAL A 226 -16.21 8.87 13.46
N GLY A 227 -15.86 9.87 14.27
CA GLY A 227 -16.83 10.76 14.92
C GLY A 227 -17.71 11.53 13.92
N ALA A 228 -17.21 11.79 12.72
CA ALA A 228 -17.96 12.48 11.66
C ALA A 228 -18.88 11.57 10.83
N LEU A 229 -18.76 10.22 10.93
CA LEU A 229 -19.66 9.28 10.24
C LEU A 229 -21.12 9.59 10.56
N ARG A 230 -22.01 9.34 9.59
CA ARG A 230 -23.43 9.29 9.90
C ARG A 230 -23.78 8.06 10.75
N ASP A 231 -24.91 8.08 11.42
CA ASP A 231 -25.43 6.89 12.08
C ASP A 231 -25.74 5.79 11.04
N GLY A 232 -25.44 4.54 11.40
CA GLY A 232 -25.49 3.41 10.48
C GLY A 232 -24.39 3.39 9.43
N GLY A 233 -23.40 4.28 9.54
CA GLY A 233 -22.22 4.29 8.66
C GLY A 233 -21.23 3.18 8.95
N ARG A 234 -20.12 3.15 8.22
CA ARG A 234 -19.07 2.16 8.41
C ARG A 234 -17.66 2.77 8.29
N VAL A 235 -16.74 2.25 9.09
CA VAL A 235 -15.31 2.58 9.00
C VAL A 235 -14.53 1.37 8.53
N SER A 236 -13.66 1.58 7.54
CA SER A 236 -12.71 0.58 7.05
C SER A 236 -11.30 0.97 7.46
N VAL A 237 -10.78 0.31 8.49
CA VAL A 237 -9.44 0.59 9.04
C VAL A 237 -8.40 -0.21 8.25
N TYR A 238 -7.42 0.47 7.66
CA TYR A 238 -6.38 -0.19 6.88
C TYR A 238 -4.96 0.30 7.14
N GLY A 239 -4.79 1.33 7.94
CA GLY A 239 -3.47 1.89 8.21
C GLY A 239 -3.40 2.70 9.49
N MET A 240 -2.17 2.97 9.90
CA MET A 240 -1.82 3.76 11.07
C MET A 240 -0.67 4.72 10.72
N ALA A 241 -0.85 5.51 9.65
CA ALA A 241 0.20 6.42 9.19
C ALA A 241 0.59 7.48 10.25
N SER A 242 -0.27 7.76 11.23
CA SER A 242 0.06 8.60 12.40
C SER A 242 1.08 7.96 13.35
N GLY A 243 1.21 6.63 13.30
CA GLY A 243 1.98 5.81 14.23
C GLY A 243 1.15 5.25 15.39
N ALA A 244 -0.16 5.49 15.42
CA ALA A 244 -1.11 4.99 16.41
C ALA A 244 -2.43 4.60 15.74
N ASP A 245 -3.14 3.64 16.31
CA ASP A 245 -4.50 3.31 15.89
C ASP A 245 -5.48 4.42 16.26
N ALA A 246 -6.61 4.50 15.55
CA ALA A 246 -7.73 5.36 15.96
C ALA A 246 -8.32 4.83 17.28
N GLU A 247 -8.67 5.72 18.17
CA GLU A 247 -9.42 5.39 19.37
C GLU A 247 -10.90 5.24 19.00
N LEU A 248 -11.40 4.00 19.04
CA LEU A 248 -12.77 3.65 18.70
C LEU A 248 -13.52 3.27 19.97
N ASP A 249 -14.47 4.11 20.39
CA ASP A 249 -15.37 3.79 21.51
C ASP A 249 -16.46 2.81 21.07
N GLU A 250 -16.34 1.56 21.50
CA GLU A 250 -17.30 0.51 21.15
C GLU A 250 -18.74 0.82 21.60
N GLY A 251 -18.91 1.56 22.69
CA GLY A 251 -20.22 1.99 23.18
C GLY A 251 -20.87 2.99 22.22
N GLU A 252 -20.10 3.99 21.79
CA GLU A 252 -20.54 4.98 20.79
C GLU A 252 -20.82 4.30 19.44
N LEU A 253 -19.93 3.43 18.96
CA LEU A 253 -20.12 2.72 17.70
C LEU A 253 -21.41 1.92 17.70
N ARG A 254 -21.71 1.19 18.80
CA ARG A 254 -22.96 0.43 18.93
C ARG A 254 -24.18 1.34 19.00
N ALA A 255 -24.12 2.41 19.79
CA ALA A 255 -25.24 3.35 19.93
C ALA A 255 -25.63 4.00 18.60
N ARG A 256 -24.64 4.27 17.75
CA ARG A 256 -24.81 4.85 16.41
C ARG A 256 -24.91 3.83 15.29
N SER A 257 -24.92 2.53 15.62
CA SER A 257 -24.95 1.42 14.63
C SER A 257 -23.83 1.51 13.59
N ILE A 258 -22.63 1.98 13.99
CA ILE A 258 -21.46 2.07 13.10
C ILE A 258 -20.77 0.71 13.05
N SER A 259 -20.48 0.24 11.82
CA SER A 259 -19.77 -1.02 11.59
C SER A 259 -18.28 -0.76 11.38
N VAL A 260 -17.45 -1.62 11.99
CA VAL A 260 -15.99 -1.61 11.76
C VAL A 260 -15.62 -2.77 10.84
N ILE A 261 -15.02 -2.45 9.70
CA ILE A 261 -14.53 -3.39 8.68
C ILE A 261 -13.05 -3.09 8.39
N GLY A 262 -12.43 -3.81 7.50
CA GLY A 262 -11.06 -3.54 7.06
C GLY A 262 -10.14 -4.75 7.15
N LEU A 263 -8.86 -4.56 7.47
CA LEU A 263 -7.84 -5.63 7.47
C LEU A 263 -7.92 -6.56 8.70
N ASN A 264 -9.11 -6.90 9.15
CA ASN A 264 -9.33 -7.75 10.33
C ASN A 264 -8.88 -9.21 10.13
N ALA A 265 -8.79 -9.66 8.87
CA ALA A 265 -8.26 -10.96 8.50
C ALA A 265 -7.40 -10.84 7.24
N ALA A 266 -6.25 -11.50 7.23
CA ALA A 266 -5.45 -11.60 6.03
C ALA A 266 -6.17 -12.51 5.01
N PRO A 267 -6.20 -12.15 3.71
CA PRO A 267 -6.71 -13.05 2.68
C PRO A 267 -5.84 -14.30 2.59
N SER A 268 -6.43 -15.42 2.20
CA SER A 268 -5.67 -16.62 1.87
C SER A 268 -4.65 -16.34 0.76
N PRO A 269 -3.57 -17.14 0.62
CA PRO A 269 -2.59 -16.94 -0.46
C PRO A 269 -3.21 -16.91 -1.86
N ALA A 270 -4.23 -17.74 -2.10
CA ALA A 270 -4.93 -17.79 -3.39
C ALA A 270 -5.74 -16.50 -3.64
N GLU A 271 -6.47 -16.01 -2.64
CA GLU A 271 -7.20 -14.74 -2.71
C GLU A 271 -6.26 -13.55 -2.88
N ALA A 272 -5.15 -13.53 -2.13
CA ALA A 272 -4.15 -12.48 -2.25
C ALA A 272 -3.58 -12.40 -3.67
N ARG A 273 -3.28 -13.57 -4.27
CA ARG A 273 -2.80 -13.68 -5.66
C ARG A 273 -3.87 -13.22 -6.66
N ALA A 274 -5.12 -13.62 -6.46
CA ALA A 274 -6.24 -13.19 -7.32
C ALA A 274 -6.44 -11.67 -7.26
N LEU A 275 -6.40 -11.06 -6.07
CA LEU A 275 -6.51 -9.61 -5.89
C LEU A 275 -5.36 -8.85 -6.59
N VAL A 276 -4.13 -9.38 -6.55
CA VAL A 276 -3.01 -8.80 -7.31
C VAL A 276 -3.31 -8.88 -8.80
N ALA A 277 -3.67 -10.06 -9.32
CA ALA A 277 -3.97 -10.24 -10.74
C ALA A 277 -5.10 -9.30 -11.22
N ASP A 278 -6.15 -9.15 -10.42
CA ASP A 278 -7.26 -8.24 -10.73
C ASP A 278 -6.80 -6.78 -10.75
N ALA A 279 -5.95 -6.36 -9.81
CA ALA A 279 -5.39 -4.99 -9.79
C ALA A 279 -4.54 -4.72 -11.04
N LEU A 280 -3.72 -5.69 -11.46
CA LEU A 280 -2.90 -5.58 -12.66
C LEU A 280 -3.76 -5.53 -13.93
N ASN A 281 -4.82 -6.34 -14.01
CA ASN A 281 -5.74 -6.35 -15.14
C ASN A 281 -6.53 -5.03 -15.24
N LEU A 282 -7.03 -4.50 -14.12
CA LEU A 282 -7.68 -3.19 -14.10
C LEU A 282 -6.75 -2.07 -14.58
N ALA A 283 -5.46 -2.16 -14.24
CA ALA A 283 -4.48 -1.19 -14.69
C ALA A 283 -4.15 -1.36 -16.19
N ALA A 284 -4.01 -2.60 -16.67
CA ALA A 284 -3.80 -2.89 -18.09
C ALA A 284 -4.98 -2.39 -18.95
N ASP A 285 -6.20 -2.47 -18.41
CA ASP A 285 -7.43 -1.93 -19.03
C ASP A 285 -7.57 -0.40 -18.90
N GLY A 286 -6.65 0.28 -18.22
CA GLY A 286 -6.72 1.73 -17.95
C GLY A 286 -7.79 2.15 -16.94
N LYS A 287 -8.38 1.19 -16.19
CA LYS A 287 -9.44 1.43 -15.20
C LYS A 287 -8.91 1.76 -13.81
N LEU A 288 -7.64 1.46 -13.54
CA LEU A 288 -6.98 1.77 -12.28
C LEU A 288 -5.56 2.25 -12.57
N ARG A 289 -5.18 3.41 -12.06
CA ARG A 289 -3.86 4.01 -12.30
C ARG A 289 -3.09 4.13 -11.00
N PRO A 290 -1.96 3.39 -10.80
CA PRO A 290 -1.09 3.62 -9.66
C PRO A 290 -0.39 4.98 -9.80
N ILE A 291 -0.23 5.67 -8.68
CA ILE A 291 0.55 6.90 -8.61
C ILE A 291 1.93 6.57 -8.07
N ILE A 292 2.95 6.67 -8.90
CA ILE A 292 4.35 6.55 -8.49
C ILE A 292 4.88 7.97 -8.32
N GLY A 293 4.92 8.44 -7.08
CA GLY A 293 5.30 9.84 -6.80
C GLY A 293 6.81 10.05 -6.79
N GLN A 294 7.57 9.03 -6.43
CA GLN A 294 9.03 9.11 -6.39
C GLN A 294 9.69 7.74 -6.56
N THR A 295 10.89 7.78 -7.13
CA THR A 295 11.78 6.62 -7.26
C THR A 295 13.16 6.95 -6.73
N PHE A 296 13.83 5.96 -6.16
CA PHE A 296 15.20 6.09 -5.66
C PHE A 296 16.03 4.92 -6.17
N PRO A 297 17.33 5.10 -6.46
CA PRO A 297 18.22 3.96 -6.71
C PRO A 297 18.31 3.07 -5.45
N LEU A 298 18.64 1.79 -5.62
CA LEU A 298 18.73 0.82 -4.52
C LEU A 298 19.61 1.34 -3.37
N GLU A 299 20.73 1.97 -3.71
CA GLU A 299 21.70 2.51 -2.77
C GLU A 299 21.15 3.68 -1.91
N ALA A 300 20.09 4.31 -2.38
CA ALA A 300 19.42 5.40 -1.68
C ALA A 300 18.19 4.94 -0.85
N ALA A 301 18.09 3.66 -0.51
CA ALA A 301 16.98 3.13 0.29
C ALA A 301 16.78 3.89 1.62
N ALA A 302 17.86 4.35 2.26
CA ALA A 302 17.78 5.19 3.45
C ALA A 302 17.04 6.51 3.18
N ALA A 303 17.35 7.20 2.08
CA ALA A 303 16.70 8.44 1.69
C ALA A 303 15.21 8.20 1.32
N ALA A 304 14.92 7.07 0.67
CA ALA A 304 13.54 6.69 0.34
C ALA A 304 12.69 6.47 1.61
N HIS A 305 13.22 5.78 2.62
CA HIS A 305 12.55 5.60 3.91
C HIS A 305 12.33 6.93 4.64
N LEU A 306 13.36 7.80 4.67
CA LEU A 306 13.26 9.15 5.26
C LEU A 306 12.15 9.98 4.58
N ALA A 307 12.07 9.93 3.25
CA ALA A 307 11.04 10.66 2.50
C ALA A 307 9.62 10.19 2.86
N ILE A 308 9.40 8.87 3.04
CA ILE A 308 8.13 8.32 3.47
C ILE A 308 7.79 8.78 4.91
N GLU A 309 8.73 8.69 5.83
CA GLU A 309 8.53 9.07 7.24
C GLU A 309 8.27 10.56 7.42
N SER A 310 8.86 11.41 6.58
CA SER A 310 8.62 12.86 6.58
C SER A 310 7.28 13.26 5.95
N ARG A 311 6.51 12.29 5.39
CA ARG A 311 5.19 12.49 4.76
C ARG A 311 5.18 13.48 3.60
N THR A 312 6.35 13.71 2.99
CA THR A 312 6.50 14.59 1.82
C THR A 312 6.19 13.86 0.51
N THR A 313 5.99 12.52 0.56
CA THR A 313 5.74 11.69 -0.60
C THR A 313 4.27 11.71 -1.03
N THR A 314 4.03 11.42 -2.32
CA THR A 314 2.72 11.09 -2.88
C THR A 314 2.77 9.71 -3.51
N GLY A 315 1.63 9.03 -3.57
CA GLY A 315 1.53 7.71 -4.19
C GLY A 315 2.52 6.69 -3.62
N LYS A 316 3.03 5.85 -4.50
CA LYS A 316 4.01 4.79 -4.20
C LYS A 316 5.44 5.28 -4.31
N THR A 317 6.28 4.79 -3.42
CA THR A 317 7.75 4.92 -3.51
C THR A 317 8.33 3.60 -3.99
N LEU A 318 9.22 3.65 -5.00
CA LEU A 318 9.91 2.48 -5.54
C LEU A 318 11.43 2.66 -5.45
N LEU A 319 12.14 1.53 -5.26
CA LEU A 319 13.56 1.44 -5.53
C LEU A 319 13.77 0.94 -6.96
N ILE A 320 14.61 1.63 -7.71
CA ILE A 320 15.15 1.17 -8.99
C ILE A 320 16.38 0.34 -8.67
N VAL A 321 16.34 -0.94 -9.00
CA VAL A 321 17.41 -1.90 -8.69
C VAL A 321 18.29 -2.12 -9.92
N ARG A 322 17.65 -2.33 -11.08
CA ARG A 322 18.30 -2.40 -12.39
C ARG A 322 17.46 -1.62 -13.37
N GLY A 323 18.08 -0.66 -14.06
CA GLY A 323 17.48 0.09 -15.16
C GLY A 323 17.65 -0.65 -16.49
#